data_7aca35d676b3f919416070262e969f2d
#
_entry.id   7aca35d676b3f919416070262e969f2d
#
_cell.length_a   1.000
_cell.length_b   1.000
_cell.length_c   1.000
_cell.angle_alpha   90.00
_cell.angle_beta   90.00
_cell.angle_gamma   90.00
#
_symmetry.space_group_name_H-M   'P 1'
#
loop_
_entity.id
_entity.type
_entity.pdbx_description
1 polymer ?
#
loop_
_entity_poly.entity_id
_entity_poly.type
_entity_poly.pdbx_seq_one_letter_code
_entity_poly.pdbx_strand_id
1 'polypeptide(L)'
;MLSKDLEQTLNDAFRSARAKRHEFMTVEHLLLALLDNNDAIRVLKACGADIGGLRGDLVEFVDATTPLIPEDQEDRDTQPTLGFQRVLQRAVFHCLLYTSDAADD
;
A
#
# COMPACT_ATOMS: atom_id res chain seq x y z
N MET A 1 -14.77 -1.98 8.02
CA MET A 1 -13.94 -1.14 8.84
C MET A 1 -13.08 -0.19 8.08
N LEU A 2 -12.33 -0.64 7.14
CA LEU A 2 -11.69 0.27 6.21
C LEU A 2 -12.73 0.76 5.20
N SER A 3 -12.56 1.99 4.69
CA SER A 3 -13.43 2.49 3.63
C SER A 3 -13.29 1.62 2.38
N LYS A 4 -14.32 1.63 1.53
CA LYS A 4 -14.27 0.89 0.26
C LYS A 4 -13.13 1.38 -0.62
N ASP A 5 -12.87 2.68 -0.61
CA ASP A 5 -11.78 3.26 -1.39
C ASP A 5 -10.43 2.75 -0.93
N LEU A 6 -10.23 2.64 0.39
CA LEU A 6 -8.98 2.12 0.93
C LEU A 6 -8.82 0.63 0.66
N GLU A 7 -9.91 -0.14 0.78
CA GLU A 7 -9.88 -1.55 0.42
C GLU A 7 -9.52 -1.75 -1.05
N GLN A 8 -10.08 -0.92 -1.93
CA GLN A 8 -9.76 -0.95 -3.35
C GLN A 8 -8.29 -0.63 -3.58
N THR A 9 -7.77 0.37 -2.87
CA THR A 9 -6.35 0.75 -2.94
C THR A 9 -5.46 -0.43 -2.55
N LEU A 10 -5.80 -1.13 -1.47
CA LEU A 10 -5.04 -2.31 -1.01
C LEU A 10 -5.09 -3.43 -2.04
N ASN A 11 -6.26 -3.70 -2.62
CA ASN A 11 -6.42 -4.71 -3.65
C ASN A 11 -5.59 -4.38 -4.89
N ASP A 12 -5.57 -3.11 -5.28
CA ASP A 12 -4.78 -2.65 -6.42
C ASP A 12 -3.29 -2.81 -6.17
N ALA A 13 -2.85 -2.56 -4.93
CA ALA A 13 -1.45 -2.74 -4.54
C ALA A 13 -1.03 -4.21 -4.69
N PHE A 14 -1.84 -5.13 -4.19
CA PHE A 14 -1.58 -6.58 -4.35
C PHE A 14 -1.57 -7.00 -5.81
N ARG A 15 -2.56 -6.53 -6.57
CA ARG A 15 -2.66 -6.86 -7.98
C ARG A 15 -1.43 -6.39 -8.76
N SER A 16 -0.98 -5.18 -8.48
CA SER A 16 0.20 -4.61 -9.13
C SER A 16 1.47 -5.40 -8.78
N ALA A 17 1.65 -5.74 -7.50
CA ALA A 17 2.80 -6.52 -7.06
C ALA A 17 2.82 -7.91 -7.71
N ARG A 18 1.66 -8.57 -7.80
CA ARG A 18 1.54 -9.87 -8.46
C ARG A 18 1.83 -9.79 -9.94
N ALA A 19 1.33 -8.75 -10.60
CA ALA A 19 1.54 -8.57 -12.04
C ALA A 19 3.01 -8.42 -12.37
N LYS A 20 3.79 -7.81 -11.49
CA LYS A 20 5.24 -7.66 -11.63
C LYS A 20 6.02 -8.85 -11.06
N ARG A 21 5.33 -9.84 -10.50
CA ARG A 21 5.93 -11.01 -9.85
C ARG A 21 6.90 -10.62 -8.74
N HIS A 22 6.59 -9.58 -7.99
CA HIS A 22 7.34 -9.22 -6.81
C HIS A 22 7.15 -10.26 -5.73
N GLU A 23 8.24 -10.71 -5.11
CA GLU A 23 8.17 -11.71 -4.05
C GLU A 23 7.47 -11.18 -2.81
N PHE A 24 7.66 -9.89 -2.51
CA PHE A 24 7.09 -9.26 -1.33
C PHE A 24 6.26 -8.05 -1.70
N MET A 25 5.19 -7.85 -0.92
CA MET A 25 4.46 -6.60 -0.91
C MET A 25 4.89 -5.80 0.31
N THR A 26 5.48 -4.63 0.08
CA THR A 26 6.10 -3.80 1.11
C THR A 26 5.26 -2.55 1.40
N VAL A 27 5.68 -1.79 2.40
CA VAL A 27 5.06 -0.50 2.71
C VAL A 27 5.18 0.44 1.51
N GLU A 28 6.27 0.36 0.75
CA GLU A 28 6.47 1.19 -0.44
C GLU A 28 5.47 0.87 -1.54
N HIS A 29 5.07 -0.40 -1.68
CA HIS A 29 3.99 -0.78 -2.59
C HIS A 29 2.67 -0.13 -2.17
N LEU A 30 2.40 -0.10 -0.87
CA LEU A 30 1.20 0.53 -0.34
C LEU A 30 1.21 2.04 -0.64
N LEU A 31 2.33 2.70 -0.37
CA LEU A 31 2.47 4.14 -0.62
C LEU A 31 2.26 4.44 -2.11
N LEU A 32 2.84 3.63 -2.98
CA LEU A 32 2.68 3.78 -4.42
C LEU A 32 1.20 3.67 -4.83
N ALA A 33 0.48 2.71 -4.27
CA ALA A 33 -0.95 2.56 -4.54
C ALA A 33 -1.77 3.74 -4.01
N LEU A 34 -1.37 4.30 -2.87
CA LEU A 34 -2.03 5.47 -2.31
C LEU A 34 -1.91 6.71 -3.21
N LEU A 35 -0.92 6.76 -4.09
CA LEU A 35 -0.79 7.86 -5.04
C LEU A 35 -1.91 7.87 -6.09
N ASP A 36 -2.71 6.81 -6.17
CA ASP A 36 -3.91 6.77 -7.01
C ASP A 36 -5.20 7.03 -6.22
N ASN A 37 -5.08 7.21 -4.90
CA ASN A 37 -6.22 7.53 -4.04
C ASN A 37 -6.39 9.04 -3.94
N ASN A 38 -7.58 9.55 -4.28
CA ASN A 38 -7.84 10.98 -4.36
C ASN A 38 -7.62 11.70 -3.03
N ASP A 39 -8.03 11.09 -1.93
CA ASP A 39 -7.86 11.70 -0.61
C ASP A 39 -6.39 11.78 -0.21
N ALA A 40 -5.62 10.73 -0.48
CA ALA A 40 -4.19 10.71 -0.21
C ALA A 40 -3.46 11.74 -1.07
N ILE A 41 -3.81 11.84 -2.35
CA ILE A 41 -3.23 12.85 -3.26
C ILE A 41 -3.48 14.25 -2.72
N ARG A 42 -4.69 14.53 -2.26
CA ARG A 42 -5.06 15.84 -1.72
C ARG A 42 -4.19 16.20 -0.53
N VAL A 43 -4.02 15.26 0.40
CA VAL A 43 -3.18 15.48 1.59
C VAL A 43 -1.73 15.71 1.20
N LEU A 44 -1.19 14.89 0.31
CA LEU A 44 0.20 15.00 -0.13
C LEU A 44 0.45 16.32 -0.85
N LYS A 45 -0.48 16.75 -1.70
CA LYS A 45 -0.35 18.05 -2.39
C LYS A 45 -0.41 19.20 -1.41
N ALA A 46 -1.26 19.12 -0.39
CA ALA A 46 -1.34 20.14 0.65
C ALA A 46 -0.02 20.25 1.42
N CYS A 47 0.72 19.14 1.53
CA CYS A 47 2.05 19.13 2.16
C CYS A 47 3.18 19.56 1.21
N GLY A 48 2.86 19.91 -0.02
CA GLY A 48 3.85 20.36 -1.00
C GLY A 48 4.55 19.25 -1.78
N ALA A 49 4.01 18.02 -1.75
CA ALA A 49 4.63 16.91 -2.44
C ALA A 49 4.43 17.00 -3.96
N ASP A 50 5.45 16.63 -4.71
CA ASP A 50 5.38 16.42 -6.16
C ASP A 50 4.96 14.99 -6.43
N ILE A 51 3.69 14.78 -6.76
CA ILE A 51 3.10 13.44 -6.92
C ILE A 51 3.80 12.67 -8.05
N GLY A 52 4.06 13.33 -9.18
CA GLY A 52 4.73 12.67 -10.31
C GLY A 52 6.14 12.22 -9.98
N GLY A 53 6.92 13.11 -9.32
CA GLY A 53 8.27 12.77 -8.89
C GLY A 53 8.30 11.67 -7.84
N LEU A 54 7.39 11.74 -6.87
CA LEU A 54 7.29 10.73 -5.83
C LEU A 54 6.93 9.37 -6.41
N ARG A 55 5.99 9.32 -7.34
CA ARG A 55 5.61 8.08 -8.03
C ARG A 55 6.80 7.47 -8.74
N GLY A 56 7.55 8.27 -9.50
CA GLY A 56 8.73 7.80 -10.21
C GLY A 56 9.78 7.23 -9.27
N ASP A 57 10.05 7.93 -8.18
CA ASP A 57 11.03 7.48 -7.17
C ASP A 57 10.60 6.17 -6.52
N LEU A 58 9.32 6.03 -6.19
CA LEU A 58 8.81 4.81 -5.57
C LEU A 58 8.84 3.62 -6.52
N VAL A 59 8.46 3.82 -7.78
CA VAL A 59 8.52 2.73 -8.78
C VAL A 59 9.96 2.26 -8.95
N GLU A 60 10.90 3.19 -9.09
CA GLU A 60 12.31 2.85 -9.22
C GLU A 60 12.84 2.11 -8.00
N PHE A 61 12.50 2.59 -6.81
CA PHE A 61 12.92 1.96 -5.56
C PHE A 61 12.38 0.55 -5.42
N VAL A 62 11.08 0.37 -5.67
CA VAL A 62 10.42 -0.93 -5.55
C VAL A 62 11.00 -1.92 -6.55
N ASP A 63 11.17 -1.50 -7.80
CA ASP A 63 11.70 -2.38 -8.84
C ASP A 63 13.17 -2.75 -8.60
N ALA A 64 13.95 -1.84 -7.99
CA ALA A 64 15.36 -2.10 -7.71
C ALA A 64 15.59 -2.96 -6.48
N THR A 65 14.68 -2.93 -5.50
CA THR A 65 14.91 -3.55 -4.19
C THR A 65 14.07 -4.78 -3.92
N THR A 66 13.01 -5.03 -4.70
CA THR A 66 12.12 -6.15 -4.46
C THR A 66 12.52 -7.35 -5.30
N PRO A 67 12.85 -8.51 -4.69
CA PRO A 67 13.14 -9.71 -5.45
C PRO A 67 11.93 -10.16 -6.27
N LEU A 68 12.20 -10.78 -7.41
CA LEU A 68 11.15 -11.35 -8.26
C LEU A 68 10.98 -12.82 -7.92
N ILE A 69 9.73 -13.30 -8.02
CA ILE A 69 9.44 -14.72 -7.90
C ILE A 69 10.03 -15.42 -9.13
N PRO A 70 10.86 -16.48 -8.94
CA PRO A 70 11.43 -17.20 -10.09
C PRO A 70 10.36 -17.78 -11.00
N GLU A 71 10.65 -17.79 -12.30
CA GLU A 71 9.68 -18.27 -13.32
C GLU A 71 9.29 -19.73 -13.11
N ASP A 72 10.19 -20.55 -12.57
CA ASP A 72 9.94 -21.97 -12.30
C ASP A 72 9.13 -22.21 -11.04
N GLN A 73 8.75 -21.16 -10.32
CA GLN A 73 7.95 -21.23 -9.10
C GLN A 73 6.60 -20.55 -9.30
N GLU A 74 5.82 -21.08 -10.23
CA GLU A 74 4.53 -20.50 -10.58
C GLU A 74 3.51 -20.56 -9.44
N ASP A 75 3.69 -21.50 -8.52
CA ASP A 75 2.79 -21.70 -7.37
C ASP A 75 2.99 -20.63 -6.29
N ARG A 76 4.11 -19.91 -6.32
CA ARG A 76 4.37 -18.90 -5.32
C ARG A 76 3.60 -17.63 -5.63
N ASP A 77 3.09 -17.00 -4.56
CA ASP A 77 2.38 -15.73 -4.64
C ASP A 77 3.13 -14.67 -3.86
N THR A 78 2.85 -13.41 -4.18
CA THR A 78 3.38 -12.27 -3.47
C THR A 78 2.95 -12.33 -2.00
N GLN A 79 3.91 -12.15 -1.08
CA GLN A 79 3.66 -12.18 0.35
C GLN A 79 3.82 -10.79 0.97
N PRO A 80 2.89 -10.39 1.83
CA PRO A 80 3.07 -9.12 2.55
C PRO A 80 4.22 -9.24 3.53
N THR A 81 5.05 -8.19 3.60
CA THR A 81 6.14 -8.15 4.59
C THR A 81 5.56 -7.92 5.98
N LEU A 82 6.37 -8.24 7.01
CA LEU A 82 5.99 -7.97 8.38
C LEU A 82 5.72 -6.47 8.61
N GLY A 83 6.54 -5.62 8.00
CA GLY A 83 6.35 -4.18 8.06
C GLY A 83 5.01 -3.74 7.49
N PHE A 84 4.63 -4.27 6.33
CA PHE A 84 3.33 -4.01 5.73
C PHE A 84 2.19 -4.46 6.64
N GLN A 85 2.30 -5.68 7.18
CA GLN A 85 1.28 -6.22 8.08
C GLN A 85 1.11 -5.36 9.33
N ARG A 86 2.22 -4.87 9.90
CA ARG A 86 2.18 -4.01 11.07
C ARG A 86 1.51 -2.68 10.79
N VAL A 87 1.81 -2.06 9.65
CA VAL A 87 1.17 -0.80 9.25
C VAL A 87 -0.33 -1.01 9.09
N LEU A 88 -0.73 -2.10 8.41
CA LEU A 88 -2.13 -2.40 8.20
C LEU A 88 -2.86 -2.65 9.52
N GLN A 89 -2.25 -3.43 10.42
CA GLN A 89 -2.83 -3.69 11.75
C GLN A 89 -3.02 -2.41 12.54
N ARG A 90 -2.04 -1.51 12.50
CA ARG A 90 -2.15 -0.22 13.19
C ARG A 90 -3.26 0.63 12.62
N ALA A 91 -3.41 0.64 11.30
CA ALA A 91 -4.45 1.41 10.64
C ALA A 91 -5.84 0.90 11.03
N VAL A 92 -6.03 -0.42 11.03
CA VAL A 92 -7.29 -1.04 11.43
C VAL A 92 -7.59 -0.77 12.90
N PHE A 93 -6.60 -0.93 13.76
CA PHE A 93 -6.74 -0.69 15.19
C PHE A 93 -7.13 0.77 15.47
N HIS A 94 -6.49 1.69 14.77
CA HIS A 94 -6.77 3.12 14.90
C HIS A 94 -8.20 3.45 14.48
N CYS A 95 -8.66 2.87 13.38
CA CYS A 95 -10.04 3.02 12.93
C CYS A 95 -11.03 2.53 13.99
N LEU A 96 -10.75 1.39 14.62
CA LEU A 96 -11.61 0.84 15.66
C LEU A 96 -11.68 1.75 16.87
N LEU A 97 -10.54 2.31 17.29
CA LEU A 97 -10.50 3.24 18.42
C LEU A 97 -11.33 4.50 18.14
N TYR A 98 -11.17 5.08 16.96
CA TYR A 98 -11.93 6.27 16.59
C TYR A 98 -13.42 5.98 16.51
N THR A 99 -13.79 4.83 15.98
CA THR A 99 -15.19 4.43 15.90
C THR A 99 -15.77 4.26 17.29
N SER A 100 -15.02 3.65 18.21
CA SER A 100 -15.44 3.49 19.60
C SER A 100 -15.62 4.83 20.30
N ASP A 101 -14.67 5.74 20.13
CA ASP A 101 -14.75 7.08 20.72
C ASP A 101 -15.97 7.84 20.20
N ALA A 102 -16.26 7.75 18.91
CA ALA A 102 -17.42 8.38 18.33
C ALA A 102 -18.71 7.77 18.86
N ALA A 103 -18.73 6.48 19.16
CA ALA A 103 -19.90 5.80 19.69
C ALA A 103 -20.16 6.17 21.13
N ASP A 104 -19.14 6.51 21.90
CA ASP A 104 -19.25 6.89 23.31
C ASP A 104 -19.82 8.30 23.50
N ASP A 105 -19.70 9.13 22.50
CA ASP A 105 -20.23 10.49 22.54
C ASP A 105 -21.72 10.52 22.26
#